data_4cb232fa10bafd5410035b7afbcd7c8c
#
_entry.id   4cb232fa10bafd5410035b7afbcd7c8c
#
_cell.length_a   1.000
_cell.length_b   1.000
_cell.length_c   1.000
_cell.angle_alpha   90.00
_cell.angle_beta   90.00
_cell.angle_gamma   90.00
#
_symmetry.space_group_name_H-M   'P 1'
#
loop_
_entity.id
_entity.type
_entity.pdbx_description
1 polymer ?
#
loop_
_entity_poly.entity_id
_entity_poly.type
_entity_poly.pdbx_seq_one_letter_code
_entity_poly.pdbx_strand_id
1 'polypeptide(L)'
;LATALKGQAKKQGNWGELVLENVLARSGLQEGKDYRREVSFKAEEGKQRPDVIIYLPDAKHLIVDAKVSLNAYTRYVNAEEELVRKQALAEHVKAVSDRIKELAERRYFDLGDLNSPEMVFMFVPVESAFVEALSADESLFQQALERNVLVATPTTLLTRLHIVRQGS
;
A
#
# COMPACT_ATOMS: atom_id res chain seq x y z
N LEU A 1 -1.21 -14.46 -25.47
CA LEU A 1 -0.54 -13.24 -25.01
C LEU A 1 -1.31 -12.51 -23.90
N ALA A 2 -2.61 -12.29 -24.11
CA ALA A 2 -3.44 -11.62 -23.09
C ALA A 2 -3.53 -12.44 -21.80
N THR A 3 -3.58 -13.76 -21.90
CA THR A 3 -3.61 -14.64 -20.74
C THR A 3 -2.30 -14.58 -19.94
N ALA A 4 -1.16 -14.51 -20.64
CA ALA A 4 0.14 -14.42 -19.98
C ALA A 4 0.31 -13.10 -19.25
N LEU A 5 -0.16 -11.98 -19.84
CA LEU A 5 -0.11 -10.67 -19.22
C LEU A 5 -1.00 -10.60 -17.99
N LYS A 6 -2.20 -11.18 -18.06
CA LYS A 6 -3.10 -11.26 -16.90
C LYS A 6 -2.49 -12.10 -15.78
N GLY A 7 -1.84 -13.20 -16.12
CA GLY A 7 -1.15 -14.05 -15.16
C GLY A 7 -0.02 -13.34 -14.44
N GLN A 8 0.78 -12.54 -15.17
CA GLN A 8 1.84 -11.75 -14.59
C GLN A 8 1.31 -10.67 -13.64
N ALA A 9 0.28 -9.96 -14.05
CA ALA A 9 -0.34 -8.93 -13.20
C ALA A 9 -0.89 -9.52 -11.91
N LYS A 10 -1.54 -10.68 -12.00
CA LYS A 10 -2.05 -11.40 -10.83
C LYS A 10 -0.92 -11.86 -9.91
N LYS A 11 0.18 -12.38 -10.48
CA LYS A 11 1.35 -12.80 -9.69
C LYS A 11 1.99 -11.63 -8.98
N GLN A 12 2.07 -10.47 -9.61
CA GLN A 12 2.61 -9.26 -8.96
C GLN A 12 1.74 -8.82 -7.79
N GLY A 13 0.41 -8.84 -7.95
CA GLY A 13 -0.52 -8.51 -6.88
C GLY A 13 -0.36 -9.44 -5.69
N ASN A 14 -0.30 -10.75 -5.96
CA ASN A 14 -0.10 -11.76 -4.93
C ASN A 14 1.27 -11.63 -4.26
N TRP A 15 2.29 -11.30 -5.03
CA TRP A 15 3.63 -11.11 -4.49
C TRP A 15 3.69 -9.96 -3.51
N GLY A 16 3.06 -8.83 -3.84
CA GLY A 16 2.97 -7.69 -2.93
C GLY A 16 2.30 -8.04 -1.60
N GLU A 17 1.22 -8.80 -1.67
CA GLU A 17 0.54 -9.30 -0.47
C GLU A 17 1.42 -10.25 0.33
N LEU A 18 2.21 -11.11 -0.34
CA LEU A 18 3.16 -12.00 0.33
C LEU A 18 4.27 -11.23 1.05
N VAL A 19 4.78 -10.17 0.42
CA VAL A 19 5.78 -9.30 1.06
C VAL A 19 5.19 -8.64 2.30
N LEU A 20 3.97 -8.14 2.20
CA LEU A 20 3.27 -7.54 3.34
C LEU A 20 3.09 -8.57 4.47
N GLU A 21 2.66 -9.77 4.14
CA GLU A 21 2.50 -10.85 5.11
C GLU A 21 3.82 -11.15 5.82
N ASN A 22 4.93 -11.17 5.09
CA ASN A 22 6.25 -11.38 5.64
C ASN A 22 6.66 -10.27 6.62
N VAL A 23 6.36 -9.02 6.29
CA VAL A 23 6.61 -7.89 7.19
C VAL A 23 5.81 -8.05 8.48
N LEU A 24 4.53 -8.40 8.37
CA LEU A 24 3.67 -8.61 9.53
C LEU A 24 4.21 -9.74 10.42
N ALA A 25 4.64 -10.84 9.82
CA ALA A 25 5.23 -11.96 10.57
C ALA A 25 6.49 -11.54 11.32
N ARG A 26 7.35 -10.74 10.68
CA ARG A 26 8.60 -10.26 11.29
C ARG A 26 8.38 -9.21 12.37
N SER A 27 7.26 -8.50 12.33
CA SER A 27 6.97 -7.47 13.32
C SER A 27 6.69 -8.04 14.71
N GLY A 28 6.40 -9.33 14.80
CA GLY A 28 6.01 -9.97 16.05
C GLY A 28 4.54 -9.80 16.40
N LEU A 29 3.78 -9.12 15.56
CA LEU A 29 2.34 -9.01 15.74
C LEU A 29 1.66 -10.34 15.40
N GLN A 30 0.56 -10.63 16.10
CA GLN A 30 -0.18 -11.89 15.94
C GLN A 30 -1.46 -11.69 15.16
N GLU A 31 -1.66 -12.51 14.13
CA GLU A 31 -2.90 -12.49 13.35
C GLU A 31 -4.08 -12.88 14.23
N GLY A 32 -5.18 -12.18 14.07
CA GLY A 32 -6.39 -12.40 14.84
C GLY A 32 -6.44 -11.61 16.14
N LYS A 33 -5.29 -11.24 16.70
CA LYS A 33 -5.18 -10.44 17.92
C LYS A 33 -4.75 -9.01 17.62
N ASP A 34 -3.60 -8.87 16.95
CA ASP A 34 -3.01 -7.56 16.67
C ASP A 34 -3.38 -7.03 15.29
N TYR A 35 -3.70 -7.92 14.37
CA TYR A 35 -4.13 -7.53 13.02
C TYR A 35 -5.04 -8.60 12.41
N ARG A 36 -5.78 -8.21 11.39
CA ARG A 36 -6.62 -9.10 10.57
C ARG A 36 -6.43 -8.78 9.12
N ARG A 37 -6.43 -9.81 8.27
CA ARG A 37 -6.26 -9.68 6.81
C ARG A 37 -7.58 -9.83 6.08
N GLU A 38 -7.70 -9.19 4.92
CA GLU A 38 -8.84 -9.32 4.00
C GLU A 38 -10.20 -9.06 4.66
N VAL A 39 -10.29 -7.93 5.38
CA VAL A 39 -11.51 -7.59 6.10
C VAL A 39 -12.50 -6.90 5.17
N SER A 40 -13.77 -7.37 5.16
CA SER A 40 -14.85 -6.76 4.41
C SER A 40 -15.80 -6.04 5.37
N PHE A 41 -16.16 -4.81 5.02
CA PHE A 41 -17.14 -4.03 5.76
C PHE A 41 -18.33 -3.72 4.86
N LYS A 42 -19.52 -3.69 5.43
CA LYS A 42 -20.72 -3.25 4.72
C LYS A 42 -20.74 -1.73 4.72
N ALA A 43 -20.62 -1.13 3.54
CA ALA A 43 -20.79 0.29 3.33
C ALA A 43 -22.01 0.51 2.44
N GLU A 44 -22.61 1.70 2.51
CA GLU A 44 -23.80 2.03 1.72
C GLU A 44 -23.56 1.90 0.20
N GLU A 45 -22.33 2.11 -0.25
CA GLU A 45 -21.96 2.09 -1.66
C GLU A 45 -21.13 0.86 -2.05
N GLY A 46 -21.27 -0.25 -1.32
CA GLY A 46 -20.55 -1.47 -1.62
C GLY A 46 -19.59 -1.87 -0.52
N LYS A 47 -18.74 -2.86 -0.83
CA LYS A 47 -17.80 -3.40 0.16
C LYS A 47 -16.48 -2.65 0.13
N GLN A 48 -16.15 -2.02 1.25
CA GLN A 48 -14.80 -1.53 1.50
C GLN A 48 -13.96 -2.71 1.99
N ARG A 49 -12.85 -2.99 1.32
CA ARG A 49 -12.05 -4.18 1.62
C ARG A 49 -10.58 -3.82 1.78
N PRO A 50 -10.17 -3.37 2.97
CA PRO A 50 -8.74 -3.19 3.24
C PRO A 50 -8.03 -4.54 3.27
N ASP A 51 -6.77 -4.58 2.84
CA ASP A 51 -5.99 -5.81 2.86
C ASP A 51 -5.66 -6.24 4.29
N VAL A 52 -5.33 -5.27 5.14
CA VAL A 52 -4.98 -5.53 6.55
C VAL A 52 -5.51 -4.40 7.43
N ILE A 53 -6.03 -4.78 8.58
CA ILE A 53 -6.35 -3.84 9.66
C ILE A 53 -5.45 -4.18 10.84
N ILE A 54 -4.74 -3.19 11.37
CA ILE A 54 -3.90 -3.32 12.54
C ILE A 54 -4.57 -2.61 13.70
N TYR A 55 -4.75 -3.32 14.81
CA TYR A 55 -5.41 -2.79 16.00
C TYR A 55 -4.39 -2.12 16.91
N LEU A 56 -4.69 -0.90 17.32
CA LEU A 56 -3.86 -0.08 18.18
C LEU A 56 -4.52 0.07 19.56
N PRO A 57 -3.76 0.51 20.57
CA PRO A 57 -4.35 0.86 21.86
C PRO A 57 -5.46 1.92 21.72
N ASP A 58 -6.35 2.00 22.69
CA ASP A 58 -7.47 2.94 22.77
C ASP A 58 -8.49 2.76 21.65
N ALA A 59 -8.67 1.50 21.20
CA ALA A 59 -9.63 1.14 20.15
C ALA A 59 -9.35 1.84 18.81
N LYS A 60 -8.14 2.33 18.59
CA LYS A 60 -7.70 2.87 17.31
C LYS A 60 -7.25 1.76 16.38
N HIS A 61 -7.11 2.08 15.11
CA HIS A 61 -6.64 1.10 14.13
C HIS A 61 -5.96 1.78 12.95
N LEU A 62 -5.12 1.00 12.26
CA LEU A 62 -4.47 1.41 11.02
C LEU A 62 -4.94 0.49 9.90
N ILE A 63 -5.11 1.04 8.71
CA ILE A 63 -5.44 0.28 7.52
C ILE A 63 -4.21 0.22 6.63
N VAL A 64 -3.90 -0.97 6.09
CA VAL A 64 -2.82 -1.16 5.14
C VAL A 64 -3.41 -1.71 3.85
N ASP A 65 -3.06 -1.10 2.73
CA ASP A 65 -3.47 -1.55 1.40
C ASP A 65 -2.21 -1.80 0.56
N ALA A 66 -2.14 -2.98 -0.05
CA ALA A 66 -0.94 -3.46 -0.76
C ALA A 66 -1.10 -3.51 -2.28
N LYS A 67 -2.12 -2.88 -2.84
CA LYS A 67 -2.48 -3.05 -4.25
C LYS A 67 -1.94 -1.95 -5.15
N VAL A 68 -0.65 -1.69 -5.08
CA VAL A 68 0.02 -0.77 -6.00
C VAL A 68 0.54 -1.54 -7.20
N SER A 69 0.22 -1.08 -8.41
CA SER A 69 0.75 -1.69 -9.63
C SER A 69 2.23 -1.34 -9.80
N LEU A 70 3.04 -2.35 -10.06
CA LEU A 70 4.48 -2.20 -10.36
C LEU A 70 4.81 -2.47 -11.83
N ASN A 71 3.80 -2.56 -12.69
CA ASN A 71 4.00 -2.86 -14.11
C ASN A 71 4.89 -1.82 -14.80
N ALA A 72 4.59 -0.54 -14.58
CA ALA A 72 5.39 0.54 -15.16
C ALA A 72 6.81 0.57 -14.58
N TYR A 73 6.94 0.32 -13.29
CA TYR A 73 8.25 0.24 -12.65
C TYR A 73 9.10 -0.89 -13.25
N THR A 74 8.50 -2.05 -13.50
CA THR A 74 9.17 -3.18 -14.14
C THR A 74 9.68 -2.80 -15.54
N ARG A 75 8.85 -2.11 -16.33
CA ARG A 75 9.27 -1.61 -17.65
C ARG A 75 10.42 -0.62 -17.54
N TYR A 76 10.37 0.26 -16.54
CA TYR A 76 11.42 1.23 -16.27
C TYR A 76 12.76 0.55 -16.01
N VAL A 77 12.77 -0.46 -15.15
CA VAL A 77 13.98 -1.21 -14.79
C VAL A 77 14.55 -1.96 -16.00
N ASN A 78 13.70 -2.49 -16.87
CA ASN A 78 14.11 -3.30 -18.01
C ASN A 78 14.36 -2.49 -19.29
N ALA A 79 14.06 -1.19 -19.31
CA ALA A 79 14.19 -0.37 -20.50
C ALA A 79 15.66 -0.11 -20.83
N GLU A 80 16.02 -0.34 -22.09
CA GLU A 80 17.37 -0.08 -22.59
C GLU A 80 17.46 1.31 -23.23
N GLU A 81 16.35 1.83 -23.77
CA GLU A 81 16.31 3.11 -24.41
C GLU A 81 15.85 4.20 -23.43
N GLU A 82 16.52 5.35 -23.49
CA GLU A 82 16.26 6.46 -22.58
C GLU A 82 14.82 6.99 -22.68
N LEU A 83 14.28 7.07 -23.89
CA LEU A 83 12.92 7.55 -24.08
C LEU A 83 11.89 6.63 -23.46
N VAL A 84 12.06 5.32 -23.63
CA VAL A 84 11.20 4.30 -23.05
C VAL A 84 11.30 4.35 -21.52
N ARG A 85 12.50 4.53 -21.00
CA ARG A 85 12.78 4.64 -19.59
C ARG A 85 12.03 5.82 -18.96
N LYS A 86 12.10 6.98 -19.59
CA LYS A 86 11.40 8.19 -19.12
C LYS A 86 9.90 8.01 -19.13
N GLN A 87 9.35 7.41 -20.17
CA GLN A 87 7.92 7.15 -20.27
C GLN A 87 7.47 6.17 -19.19
N ALA A 88 8.23 5.12 -18.95
CA ALA A 88 7.90 4.13 -17.92
C ALA A 88 7.94 4.75 -16.52
N LEU A 89 8.91 5.61 -16.25
CA LEU A 89 8.99 6.29 -14.96
C LEU A 89 7.78 7.21 -14.75
N ALA A 90 7.40 7.98 -15.78
CA ALA A 90 6.21 8.84 -15.70
C ALA A 90 4.94 8.02 -15.44
N GLU A 91 4.82 6.87 -16.09
CA GLU A 91 3.69 5.96 -15.86
C GLU A 91 3.70 5.37 -14.45
N HIS A 92 4.86 5.06 -13.92
CA HIS A 92 5.01 4.58 -12.55
C HIS A 92 4.56 5.64 -11.54
N VAL A 93 5.01 6.87 -11.69
CA VAL A 93 4.58 7.99 -10.85
C VAL A 93 3.07 8.17 -10.93
N LYS A 94 2.51 8.09 -12.14
CA LYS A 94 1.05 8.19 -12.33
C LYS A 94 0.31 7.06 -11.61
N ALA A 95 0.81 5.83 -11.70
CA ALA A 95 0.20 4.67 -11.04
C ALA A 95 0.18 4.86 -9.50
N VAL A 96 1.28 5.35 -8.95
CA VAL A 96 1.36 5.65 -7.52
C VAL A 96 0.39 6.76 -7.13
N SER A 97 0.39 7.85 -7.91
CA SER A 97 -0.50 9.00 -7.67
C SER A 97 -1.98 8.61 -7.75
N ASP A 98 -2.36 7.85 -8.77
CA ASP A 98 -3.74 7.40 -8.94
C ASP A 98 -4.19 6.51 -7.77
N ARG A 99 -3.29 5.65 -7.29
CA ARG A 99 -3.60 4.78 -6.15
C ARG A 99 -3.78 5.58 -4.86
N ILE A 100 -2.95 6.59 -4.64
CA ILE A 100 -3.08 7.49 -3.49
C ILE A 100 -4.46 8.16 -3.49
N LYS A 101 -4.86 8.71 -4.64
CA LYS A 101 -6.17 9.35 -4.79
C LYS A 101 -7.31 8.38 -4.54
N GLU A 102 -7.20 7.19 -5.08
CA GLU A 102 -8.21 6.14 -4.92
C GLU A 102 -8.37 5.75 -3.45
N LEU A 103 -7.28 5.57 -2.73
CA LEU A 103 -7.32 5.25 -1.30
C LEU A 103 -7.88 6.39 -0.48
N ALA A 104 -7.54 7.63 -0.81
CA ALA A 104 -8.08 8.81 -0.14
C ALA A 104 -9.60 8.91 -0.31
N GLU A 105 -10.12 8.49 -1.47
CA GLU A 105 -11.53 8.55 -1.79
C GLU A 105 -12.34 7.37 -1.25
N ARG A 106 -11.71 6.27 -0.87
CA ARG A 106 -12.41 5.07 -0.40
C ARG A 106 -13.11 5.24 0.94
N ARG A 107 -12.86 6.32 1.64
CA ARG A 107 -13.58 6.66 2.87
C ARG A 107 -13.53 5.56 3.93
N TYR A 108 -12.38 4.95 4.12
CA TYR A 108 -12.19 3.98 5.19
C TYR A 108 -12.50 4.56 6.57
N PHE A 109 -12.49 5.88 6.69
CA PHE A 109 -12.78 6.61 7.92
C PHE A 109 -14.25 6.52 8.32
N ASP A 110 -15.14 6.18 7.39
CA ASP A 110 -16.59 6.12 7.60
C ASP A 110 -17.09 4.69 7.85
N LEU A 111 -16.19 3.74 8.10
CA LEU A 111 -16.57 2.35 8.37
C LEU A 111 -17.18 2.25 9.77
N GLY A 112 -18.47 1.86 9.81
CA GLY A 112 -19.30 2.00 11.00
C GLY A 112 -18.88 1.19 12.23
N ASP A 113 -18.25 0.03 12.03
CA ASP A 113 -17.84 -0.86 13.12
C ASP A 113 -16.43 -0.54 13.63
N LEU A 114 -15.75 0.43 13.03
CA LEU A 114 -14.42 0.84 13.42
C LEU A 114 -14.40 2.30 13.81
N ASN A 115 -13.66 2.63 14.85
CA ASN A 115 -13.32 4.01 15.10
C ASN A 115 -12.46 4.50 13.91
N SER A 116 -12.57 5.78 13.57
CA SER A 116 -11.85 6.35 12.44
C SER A 116 -10.39 5.94 12.48
N PRO A 117 -9.86 5.33 11.40
CA PRO A 117 -8.44 4.99 11.37
C PRO A 117 -7.60 6.26 11.41
N GLU A 118 -6.47 6.20 12.10
CA GLU A 118 -5.56 7.34 12.12
C GLU A 118 -5.00 7.62 10.74
N MET A 119 -4.76 6.55 9.96
CA MET A 119 -4.08 6.68 8.70
C MET A 119 -4.31 5.45 7.84
N VAL A 120 -4.28 5.64 6.54
CA VAL A 120 -4.25 4.53 5.58
C VAL A 120 -2.82 4.42 5.06
N PHE A 121 -2.22 3.25 5.21
CA PHE A 121 -0.89 2.97 4.69
C PHE A 121 -1.01 2.34 3.31
N MET A 122 -0.42 3.00 2.32
CA MET A 122 -0.29 2.43 0.99
C MET A 122 1.05 1.71 0.92
N PHE A 123 1.02 0.40 0.85
CA PHE A 123 2.22 -0.42 0.89
C PHE A 123 2.83 -0.59 -0.50
N VAL A 124 4.08 -0.18 -0.65
CA VAL A 124 4.86 -0.38 -1.87
C VAL A 124 5.90 -1.45 -1.56
N PRO A 125 5.79 -2.66 -2.15
CA PRO A 125 6.61 -3.80 -1.73
C PRO A 125 8.07 -3.76 -2.16
N VAL A 126 8.47 -2.77 -2.96
CA VAL A 126 9.84 -2.62 -3.47
C VAL A 126 10.38 -1.25 -3.06
N GLU A 127 11.46 -1.24 -2.29
CA GLU A 127 12.08 0.00 -1.79
C GLU A 127 12.46 0.94 -2.95
N SER A 128 13.10 0.41 -3.99
CA SER A 128 13.54 1.22 -5.13
C SER A 128 12.37 1.83 -5.92
N ALA A 129 11.24 1.13 -5.97
CA ALA A 129 10.04 1.69 -6.64
C ALA A 129 9.53 2.93 -5.89
N PHE A 130 9.60 2.92 -4.57
CA PHE A 130 9.28 4.08 -3.75
C PHE A 130 10.27 5.23 -4.00
N VAL A 131 11.56 4.93 -3.94
CA VAL A 131 12.63 5.93 -4.09
C VAL A 131 12.56 6.59 -5.47
N GLU A 132 12.35 5.81 -6.53
CA GLU A 132 12.27 6.37 -7.88
C GLU A 132 11.05 7.28 -8.06
N ALA A 133 9.90 6.91 -7.51
CA ALA A 133 8.71 7.76 -7.56
C ALA A 133 8.92 9.05 -6.77
N LEU A 134 9.52 8.98 -5.59
CA LEU A 134 9.81 10.14 -4.76
C LEU A 134 10.79 11.09 -5.44
N SER A 135 11.84 10.55 -6.08
CA SER A 135 12.82 11.35 -6.80
C SER A 135 12.22 12.04 -8.01
N ALA A 136 11.27 11.40 -8.68
CA ALA A 136 10.62 11.96 -9.85
C ALA A 136 9.58 13.04 -9.51
N ASP A 137 8.91 12.91 -8.36
CA ASP A 137 7.92 13.87 -7.89
C ASP A 137 7.97 13.96 -6.37
N GLU A 138 8.72 14.92 -5.86
CA GLU A 138 8.91 15.12 -4.42
C GLU A 138 7.62 15.50 -3.69
N SER A 139 6.67 16.11 -4.37
CA SER A 139 5.43 16.56 -3.76
C SER A 139 4.41 15.43 -3.56
N LEU A 140 4.59 14.31 -4.24
CA LEU A 140 3.61 13.22 -4.32
C LEU A 140 3.24 12.68 -2.94
N PHE A 141 4.23 12.37 -2.14
CA PHE A 141 4.04 11.74 -0.83
C PHE A 141 3.56 12.73 0.23
N GLN A 142 3.93 14.01 0.08
CA GLN A 142 3.40 15.06 0.95
C GLN A 142 1.91 15.29 0.67
N GLN A 143 1.51 15.29 -0.60
CA GLN A 143 0.10 15.37 -0.96
C GLN A 143 -0.70 14.19 -0.42
N ALA A 144 -0.11 12.99 -0.44
CA ALA A 144 -0.72 11.81 0.14
C ALA A 144 -0.95 12.00 1.65
N LEU A 145 0.07 12.46 2.34
CA LEU A 145 0.02 12.66 3.79
C LEU A 145 -1.07 13.67 4.18
N GLU A 146 -1.26 14.73 3.40
CA GLU A 146 -2.33 15.71 3.61
C GLU A 146 -3.72 15.08 3.52
N ARG A 147 -3.83 13.95 2.84
CA ARG A 147 -5.08 13.18 2.70
C ARG A 147 -5.14 11.97 3.63
N ASN A 148 -4.25 11.92 4.63
CA ASN A 148 -4.14 10.82 5.58
C ASN A 148 -3.76 9.49 4.94
N VAL A 149 -3.00 9.54 3.84
CA VAL A 149 -2.41 8.37 3.21
C VAL A 149 -0.89 8.44 3.40
N LEU A 150 -0.32 7.44 4.03
CA LEU A 150 1.12 7.34 4.22
C LEU A 150 1.66 6.22 3.34
N VAL A 151 2.61 6.54 2.48
CA VAL A 151 3.25 5.54 1.65
C VAL A 151 4.32 4.82 2.49
N ALA A 152 4.25 3.50 2.54
CA ALA A 152 5.14 2.68 3.35
C ALA A 152 5.78 1.59 2.51
N THR A 153 7.03 1.31 2.78
CA THR A 153 7.80 0.22 2.17
C THR A 153 8.00 -0.88 3.21
N PRO A 154 8.55 -2.05 2.84
CA PRO A 154 8.82 -3.09 3.82
C PRO A 154 9.61 -2.60 5.03
N THR A 155 10.68 -1.84 4.82
CA THR A 155 11.52 -1.33 5.89
C THR A 155 10.78 -0.34 6.78
N THR A 156 10.09 0.63 6.18
CA THR A 156 9.38 1.66 6.95
C THR A 156 8.18 1.10 7.68
N LEU A 157 7.45 0.18 7.06
CA LEU A 157 6.33 -0.47 7.72
C LEU A 157 6.79 -1.33 8.91
N LEU A 158 7.84 -2.12 8.72
CA LEU A 158 8.39 -2.95 9.79
C LEU A 158 8.79 -2.09 11.00
N THR A 159 9.48 -0.97 10.76
CA THR A 159 9.87 -0.04 11.80
C THR A 159 8.65 0.52 12.55
N ARG A 160 7.64 0.92 11.80
CA ARG A 160 6.41 1.47 12.38
C ARG A 160 5.68 0.44 13.25
N LEU A 161 5.59 -0.80 12.78
CA LEU A 161 4.93 -1.88 13.50
C LEU A 161 5.72 -2.27 14.77
N HIS A 162 7.04 -2.20 14.71
CA HIS A 162 7.88 -2.45 15.87
C HIS A 162 7.61 -1.41 16.97
N ILE A 163 7.47 -0.15 16.61
CA ILE A 163 7.13 0.93 17.54
C ILE A 163 5.75 0.68 18.16
N VAL A 164 4.77 0.30 17.36
CA VAL A 164 3.41 -0.03 17.82
C VAL A 164 3.46 -1.15 18.86
N ARG A 165 4.20 -2.21 18.58
CA ARG A 165 4.33 -3.36 19.48
C ARG A 165 4.94 -2.96 20.82
N GLN A 166 5.97 -2.12 20.81
CA GLN A 166 6.64 -1.68 22.03
C GLN A 166 5.80 -0.70 22.84
N GLY A 167 4.93 0.06 22.18
CA GLY A 167 4.05 1.03 22.84
C GLY A 167 2.85 0.40 23.54
N SER A 168 2.63 -0.88 23.31
CA SER A 168 1.55 -1.61 23.96
C SER A 168 2.11 -2.42 25.14
#